data_e30edcc76728b83f713d0d05fec34752
#
_entry.id   e30edcc76728b83f713d0d05fec34752
#
_cell.length_a   1.000
_cell.length_b   1.000
_cell.length_c   1.000
_cell.angle_alpha   90.00
_cell.angle_beta   90.00
_cell.angle_gamma   90.00
#
_symmetry.space_group_name_H-M   'P 1'
#
loop_
_entity.id
_entity.type
_entity.pdbx_description
1 polymer ?
#
loop_
_entity_poly.entity_id
_entity_poly.type
_entity_poly.pdbx_seq_one_letter_code
_entity_poly.pdbx_strand_id
1 'polypeptide(L)'
;MDIRQMQEHWEREHFSPYAAFSDSSMGRDVREPECDIRTIYQRDKDRILHCKSFRRLKHKTQVFLSPEGDHYRTRLTHTLEVAQIGRTIARALRLNEDLTEAIALGHDLGHTPFGHAGERVLNEICPFGFRHYEQSIRVVEFLEKDGKGLNLTKEVRDGIVNHRTSGHPSTMEGKIIRISDKIAYINHDIDDAIRGGILSEDDLPGELTAILGNSTKERLNTLIHDVINESMDKPDILMSDDVGYAMTSLRQFMFDSVYTNPMAKSEEVKARKMLKEKIGRAHV
;
A
#
# COMPACT_ATOMS: atom_id res chain seq x y z
N MET A 1 -22.93 -16.06 -23.36
CA MET A 1 -21.84 -15.70 -22.40
C MET A 1 -21.38 -14.32 -22.79
N ASP A 2 -21.47 -13.36 -21.88
CA ASP A 2 -20.96 -12.01 -22.09
C ASP A 2 -19.42 -11.95 -21.82
N ILE A 3 -18.80 -10.79 -22.08
CA ILE A 3 -17.33 -10.65 -21.93
C ILE A 3 -16.89 -10.89 -20.49
N ARG A 4 -17.64 -10.39 -19.51
CA ARG A 4 -17.39 -10.64 -18.08
C ARG A 4 -17.39 -12.13 -17.76
N GLN A 5 -18.42 -12.86 -18.20
CA GLN A 5 -18.54 -14.31 -17.98
C GLN A 5 -17.39 -15.09 -18.64
N MET A 6 -16.94 -14.63 -19.81
CA MET A 6 -15.75 -15.23 -20.45
C MET A 6 -14.49 -15.04 -19.63
N GLN A 7 -14.30 -13.85 -19.02
CA GLN A 7 -13.16 -13.58 -18.13
C GLN A 7 -13.26 -14.41 -16.84
N GLU A 8 -14.43 -14.49 -16.20
CA GLU A 8 -14.65 -15.30 -15.00
C GLU A 8 -14.41 -16.81 -15.28
N HIS A 9 -14.80 -17.28 -16.45
CA HIS A 9 -14.49 -18.66 -16.87
C HIS A 9 -12.98 -18.87 -17.06
N TRP A 10 -12.31 -17.91 -17.69
CA TRP A 10 -10.85 -17.95 -17.84
C TRP A 10 -10.13 -17.94 -16.48
N GLU A 11 -10.59 -17.15 -15.51
CA GLU A 11 -10.07 -17.19 -14.14
C GLU A 11 -10.14 -18.61 -13.55
N ARG A 12 -11.28 -19.30 -13.72
CA ARG A 12 -11.47 -20.68 -13.23
C ARG A 12 -10.53 -21.69 -13.85
N GLU A 13 -10.13 -21.49 -15.08
CA GLU A 13 -9.23 -22.40 -15.80
C GLU A 13 -7.75 -22.14 -15.49
N HIS A 14 -7.38 -20.89 -15.18
CA HIS A 14 -5.98 -20.47 -15.16
C HIS A 14 -5.46 -20.05 -13.79
N PHE A 15 -6.33 -19.61 -12.89
CA PHE A 15 -5.88 -19.17 -11.58
C PHE A 15 -5.58 -20.34 -10.65
N SER A 16 -4.73 -20.05 -9.66
CA SER A 16 -4.48 -20.94 -8.53
C SER A 16 -5.78 -21.22 -7.75
N PRO A 17 -5.96 -22.40 -7.17
CA PRO A 17 -7.12 -22.68 -6.33
C PRO A 17 -7.20 -21.77 -5.07
N TYR A 18 -6.12 -21.07 -4.75
CA TYR A 18 -6.05 -20.13 -3.63
C TYR A 18 -6.43 -18.68 -4.00
N ALA A 19 -6.69 -18.41 -5.29
CA ALA A 19 -7.07 -17.09 -5.77
C ALA A 19 -8.49 -16.71 -5.33
N ALA A 20 -8.73 -15.42 -5.18
CA ALA A 20 -10.07 -14.89 -5.06
C ALA A 20 -10.70 -14.76 -6.46
N PHE A 21 -11.66 -15.62 -6.77
CA PHE A 21 -12.34 -15.63 -8.06
C PHE A 21 -13.43 -14.55 -8.13
N SER A 22 -13.55 -13.87 -9.25
CA SER A 22 -14.52 -12.78 -9.44
C SER A 22 -15.97 -13.24 -9.35
N ASP A 23 -16.29 -14.44 -9.84
CA ASP A 23 -17.64 -15.03 -9.84
C ASP A 23 -18.09 -15.53 -8.46
N SER A 24 -17.18 -15.66 -7.50
CA SER A 24 -17.47 -16.11 -6.13
C SER A 24 -17.14 -15.07 -5.07
N SER A 25 -17.06 -13.78 -5.47
CA SER A 25 -16.90 -12.67 -4.53
C SER A 25 -18.01 -12.63 -3.48
N MET A 26 -17.65 -12.27 -2.25
CA MET A 26 -18.62 -11.99 -1.17
C MET A 26 -19.51 -10.78 -1.46
N GLY A 27 -19.26 -10.08 -2.57
CA GLY A 27 -20.09 -9.01 -3.11
C GLY A 27 -19.95 -7.67 -2.38
N ARG A 28 -20.97 -6.85 -2.58
CA ARG A 28 -21.07 -5.46 -2.14
C ARG A 28 -22.20 -5.33 -1.11
N ASP A 29 -22.15 -4.29 -0.28
CA ASP A 29 -23.23 -4.03 0.68
C ASP A 29 -24.52 -3.60 -0.03
N VAL A 30 -24.40 -2.78 -1.07
CA VAL A 30 -25.54 -2.39 -1.91
C VAL A 30 -25.48 -3.20 -3.22
N ARG A 31 -26.53 -4.00 -3.46
CA ARG A 31 -26.62 -4.78 -4.69
C ARG A 31 -26.76 -3.86 -5.91
N GLU A 32 -26.00 -4.14 -6.94
CA GLU A 32 -26.01 -3.43 -8.20
C GLU A 32 -26.08 -4.42 -9.37
N PRO A 33 -26.60 -4.00 -10.54
CA PRO A 33 -26.51 -4.81 -11.75
C PRO A 33 -25.06 -5.13 -12.10
N GLU A 34 -24.82 -6.33 -12.55
CA GLU A 34 -23.52 -6.75 -13.06
C GLU A 34 -23.19 -6.01 -14.37
N CYS A 35 -21.89 -5.87 -14.63
CA CYS A 35 -21.42 -5.32 -15.91
C CYS A 35 -21.26 -6.49 -16.90
N ASP A 36 -21.57 -6.25 -18.15
CA ASP A 36 -21.42 -7.25 -19.22
C ASP A 36 -19.98 -7.39 -19.74
N ILE A 37 -19.10 -6.43 -19.37
CA ILE A 37 -17.71 -6.38 -19.84
C ILE A 37 -16.72 -6.65 -18.71
N ARG A 38 -16.89 -6.02 -17.54
CA ARG A 38 -15.91 -6.00 -16.46
C ARG A 38 -16.29 -6.92 -15.31
N THR A 39 -15.32 -7.66 -14.78
CA THR A 39 -15.47 -8.43 -13.55
C THR A 39 -15.71 -7.52 -12.33
N ILE A 40 -16.10 -8.08 -11.22
CA ILE A 40 -16.44 -7.33 -10.02
C ILE A 40 -15.24 -6.53 -9.49
N TYR A 41 -14.02 -7.12 -9.54
CA TYR A 41 -12.79 -6.46 -9.05
C TYR A 41 -12.28 -5.40 -10.01
N GLN A 42 -12.45 -5.57 -11.33
CA GLN A 42 -12.16 -4.52 -12.31
C GLN A 42 -13.02 -3.27 -12.06
N ARG A 43 -14.30 -3.46 -11.72
CA ARG A 43 -15.17 -2.34 -11.34
C ARG A 43 -14.71 -1.64 -10.07
N ASP A 44 -14.18 -2.36 -9.10
CA ASP A 44 -13.64 -1.76 -7.87
C ASP A 44 -12.40 -0.93 -8.14
N LYS A 45 -11.49 -1.46 -8.94
CA LYS A 45 -10.31 -0.73 -9.41
C LYS A 45 -10.70 0.59 -10.08
N ASP A 46 -11.66 0.56 -11.02
CA ASP A 46 -12.15 1.77 -11.69
C ASP A 46 -12.73 2.78 -10.69
N ARG A 47 -13.53 2.34 -9.72
CA ARG A 47 -14.14 3.20 -8.71
C ARG A 47 -13.11 3.93 -7.87
N ILE A 48 -12.05 3.22 -7.46
CA ILE A 48 -10.96 3.79 -6.69
C ILE A 48 -10.18 4.78 -7.54
N LEU A 49 -9.75 4.38 -8.73
CA LEU A 49 -8.96 5.20 -9.65
C LEU A 49 -9.63 6.54 -9.97
N HIS A 50 -10.95 6.52 -10.14
CA HIS A 50 -11.74 7.72 -10.48
C HIS A 50 -12.24 8.53 -9.28
N CYS A 51 -11.98 8.11 -8.04
CA CYS A 51 -12.42 8.85 -6.86
C CYS A 51 -11.57 10.11 -6.59
N LYS A 52 -12.13 11.05 -5.82
CA LYS A 52 -11.46 12.31 -5.50
C LYS A 52 -10.25 12.06 -4.59
N SER A 53 -10.36 11.14 -3.64
CA SER A 53 -9.30 10.82 -2.67
C SER A 53 -8.07 10.23 -3.33
N PHE A 54 -8.21 9.40 -4.36
CA PHE A 54 -7.09 8.87 -5.12
C PHE A 54 -6.28 9.99 -5.80
N ARG A 55 -6.96 10.92 -6.48
CA ARG A 55 -6.29 12.08 -7.09
C ARG A 55 -5.56 12.97 -6.09
N ARG A 56 -6.03 13.02 -4.83
CA ARG A 56 -5.38 13.81 -3.76
C ARG A 56 -4.07 13.19 -3.26
N LEU A 57 -3.80 11.91 -3.53
CA LEU A 57 -2.54 11.27 -3.17
C LEU A 57 -1.31 11.97 -3.79
N LYS A 58 -1.47 12.59 -4.94
CA LYS A 58 -0.39 13.38 -5.59
C LYS A 58 0.12 14.57 -4.76
N HIS A 59 -0.68 15.06 -3.81
CA HIS A 59 -0.34 16.19 -2.94
C HIS A 59 0.05 15.77 -1.52
N LYS A 60 0.22 14.48 -1.27
CA LYS A 60 0.65 13.93 0.01
C LYS A 60 2.08 13.43 -0.13
N THR A 61 2.99 13.93 0.70
CA THR A 61 4.39 13.48 0.77
C THR A 61 4.48 12.10 1.40
N GLN A 62 5.55 11.37 1.08
CA GLN A 62 5.83 10.06 1.67
C GLN A 62 6.55 10.25 3.01
N VAL A 63 7.85 10.33 3.04
CA VAL A 63 8.65 10.40 4.28
C VAL A 63 9.20 11.79 4.54
N PHE A 64 9.76 12.45 3.52
CA PHE A 64 10.38 13.75 3.67
C PHE A 64 9.38 14.89 3.43
N LEU A 65 9.27 15.81 4.40
CA LEU A 65 8.22 16.83 4.43
C LEU A 65 8.50 18.08 3.60
N SER A 66 9.73 18.31 3.19
CA SER A 66 10.11 19.51 2.43
C SER A 66 11.19 19.20 1.41
N PRO A 67 10.88 18.43 0.36
CA PRO A 67 11.83 18.21 -0.71
C PRO A 67 11.87 19.45 -1.64
N GLU A 68 13.08 19.94 -1.93
CA GLU A 68 13.29 20.86 -3.04
C GLU A 68 13.41 20.05 -4.35
N GLY A 69 12.53 20.33 -5.33
CA GLY A 69 12.56 19.72 -6.66
C GLY A 69 11.38 18.81 -7.00
N ASP A 70 11.31 18.38 -8.26
CA ASP A 70 10.18 17.64 -8.84
C ASP A 70 10.30 16.10 -8.74
N HIS A 71 11.40 15.58 -8.18
CA HIS A 71 11.74 14.15 -8.22
C HIS A 71 11.40 13.36 -6.98
N TYR A 72 10.72 13.95 -6.00
CA TYR A 72 10.35 13.25 -4.77
C TYR A 72 9.08 12.43 -4.94
N ARG A 73 9.06 11.27 -4.26
CA ARG A 73 7.91 10.39 -4.26
C ARG A 73 6.73 10.98 -3.53
N THR A 74 5.60 10.96 -4.20
CA THR A 74 4.29 11.25 -3.61
C THR A 74 3.63 9.94 -3.20
N ARG A 75 2.59 10.00 -2.37
CA ARG A 75 1.80 8.80 -2.08
C ARG A 75 1.15 8.20 -3.31
N LEU A 76 0.88 8.99 -4.35
CA LEU A 76 0.37 8.48 -5.61
C LEU A 76 1.39 7.57 -6.30
N THR A 77 2.65 8.00 -6.41
CA THR A 77 3.70 7.19 -7.03
C THR A 77 4.01 5.94 -6.21
N HIS A 78 4.08 6.06 -4.88
CA HIS A 78 4.19 4.90 -3.98
C HIS A 78 3.06 3.89 -4.21
N THR A 79 1.80 4.34 -4.24
CA THR A 79 0.64 3.47 -4.48
C THR A 79 0.74 2.71 -5.81
N LEU A 80 1.22 3.37 -6.87
CA LEU A 80 1.44 2.74 -8.18
C LEU A 80 2.59 1.72 -8.15
N GLU A 81 3.66 1.99 -7.42
CA GLU A 81 4.79 1.07 -7.25
C GLU A 81 4.37 -0.16 -6.43
N VAL A 82 3.59 0.02 -5.35
CA VAL A 82 2.97 -1.10 -4.61
C VAL A 82 2.09 -1.95 -5.52
N ALA A 83 1.26 -1.32 -6.36
CA ALA A 83 0.41 -2.01 -7.32
C ALA A 83 1.25 -2.80 -8.35
N GLN A 84 2.33 -2.23 -8.85
CA GLN A 84 3.23 -2.89 -9.80
C GLN A 84 3.90 -4.12 -9.18
N ILE A 85 4.46 -4.00 -7.97
CA ILE A 85 5.08 -5.13 -7.24
C ILE A 85 4.04 -6.20 -6.97
N GLY A 86 2.89 -5.82 -6.41
CA GLY A 86 1.81 -6.74 -6.06
C GLY A 86 1.29 -7.52 -7.28
N ARG A 87 1.05 -6.85 -8.39
CA ARG A 87 0.61 -7.49 -9.63
C ARG A 87 1.66 -8.45 -10.19
N THR A 88 2.96 -8.11 -10.11
CA THR A 88 4.03 -9.00 -10.54
C THR A 88 4.00 -10.32 -9.75
N ILE A 89 3.86 -10.23 -8.42
CA ILE A 89 3.75 -11.40 -7.54
C ILE A 89 2.45 -12.17 -7.83
N ALA A 90 1.31 -11.48 -7.90
CA ALA A 90 0.01 -12.09 -8.15
C ALA A 90 -0.01 -12.87 -9.47
N ARG A 91 0.53 -12.29 -10.55
CA ARG A 91 0.64 -12.94 -11.86
C ARG A 91 1.50 -14.20 -11.79
N ALA A 92 2.66 -14.13 -11.15
CA ALA A 92 3.56 -15.27 -11.01
C ALA A 92 2.92 -16.42 -10.22
N LEU A 93 2.14 -16.11 -9.19
CA LEU A 93 1.41 -17.07 -8.36
C LEU A 93 0.03 -17.47 -8.93
N ARG A 94 -0.33 -16.96 -10.12
CA ARG A 94 -1.65 -17.19 -10.76
C ARG A 94 -2.82 -16.78 -9.84
N LEU A 95 -2.68 -15.63 -9.15
CA LEU A 95 -3.71 -15.02 -8.33
C LEU A 95 -4.40 -13.88 -9.08
N ASN A 96 -5.46 -13.30 -8.50
CA ASN A 96 -6.26 -12.27 -9.14
C ASN A 96 -5.56 -10.90 -9.14
N GLU A 97 -5.00 -10.51 -10.30
CA GLU A 97 -4.31 -9.23 -10.46
C GLU A 97 -5.25 -8.01 -10.27
N ASP A 98 -6.51 -8.12 -10.71
CA ASP A 98 -7.46 -7.01 -10.60
C ASP A 98 -7.85 -6.73 -9.14
N LEU A 99 -8.03 -7.78 -8.32
CA LEU A 99 -8.23 -7.63 -6.88
C LEU A 99 -6.98 -7.06 -6.21
N THR A 100 -5.80 -7.60 -6.54
CA THR A 100 -4.52 -7.11 -6.02
C THR A 100 -4.35 -5.61 -6.31
N GLU A 101 -4.57 -5.18 -7.55
CA GLU A 101 -4.46 -3.77 -7.94
C GLU A 101 -5.51 -2.90 -7.24
N ALA A 102 -6.76 -3.35 -7.13
CA ALA A 102 -7.80 -2.60 -6.43
C ALA A 102 -7.46 -2.35 -4.96
N ILE A 103 -6.93 -3.35 -4.25
CA ILE A 103 -6.46 -3.20 -2.86
C ILE A 103 -5.28 -2.22 -2.81
N ALA A 104 -4.28 -2.38 -3.70
CA ALA A 104 -3.13 -1.49 -3.75
C ALA A 104 -3.53 -0.03 -3.97
N LEU A 105 -4.42 0.26 -4.93
CA LEU A 105 -4.87 1.62 -5.20
C LEU A 105 -5.66 2.22 -4.03
N GLY A 106 -6.30 1.38 -3.22
CA GLY A 106 -7.16 1.79 -2.12
C GLY A 106 -6.47 1.94 -0.75
N HIS A 107 -5.32 1.28 -0.52
CA HIS A 107 -4.77 1.10 0.81
C HIS A 107 -4.45 2.42 1.55
N ASP A 108 -3.95 3.42 0.84
CA ASP A 108 -3.45 4.69 1.38
C ASP A 108 -4.39 5.90 1.23
N LEU A 109 -5.64 5.70 0.79
CA LEU A 109 -6.60 6.79 0.54
C LEU A 109 -6.86 7.66 1.78
N GLY A 110 -6.87 7.04 2.96
CA GLY A 110 -7.11 7.69 4.25
C GLY A 110 -5.88 8.34 4.88
N HIS A 111 -4.72 8.29 4.25
CA HIS A 111 -3.51 8.85 4.83
C HIS A 111 -3.60 10.37 4.98
N THR A 112 -2.99 10.87 6.06
CA THR A 112 -3.00 12.31 6.40
C THR A 112 -1.97 13.10 5.57
N PRO A 113 -2.10 14.43 5.47
CA PRO A 113 -0.97 15.29 5.13
C PRO A 113 0.19 15.04 6.12
N PHE A 114 1.41 15.14 5.64
CA PHE A 114 2.64 14.90 6.43
C PHE A 114 2.80 13.46 6.94
N GLY A 115 2.25 12.49 6.23
CA GLY A 115 2.46 11.06 6.47
C GLY A 115 2.21 10.64 7.92
N HIS A 116 3.11 9.85 8.49
CA HIS A 116 3.00 9.38 9.88
C HIS A 116 3.09 10.49 10.94
N ALA A 117 3.78 11.59 10.65
CA ALA A 117 3.79 12.74 11.56
C ALA A 117 2.39 13.33 11.72
N GLY A 118 1.66 13.48 10.61
CA GLY A 118 0.27 13.90 10.62
C GLY A 118 -0.67 12.89 11.31
N GLU A 119 -0.46 11.62 11.08
CA GLU A 119 -1.23 10.55 11.73
C GLU A 119 -1.07 10.58 13.26
N ARG A 120 0.16 10.72 13.76
CA ARG A 120 0.42 10.87 15.20
C ARG A 120 -0.32 12.07 15.81
N VAL A 121 -0.29 13.21 15.12
CA VAL A 121 -1.02 14.42 15.58
C VAL A 121 -2.51 14.19 15.64
N LEU A 122 -3.11 13.64 14.57
CA LEU A 122 -4.53 13.34 14.57
C LEU A 122 -4.92 12.32 15.63
N ASN A 123 -4.09 11.30 15.84
CA ASN A 123 -4.34 10.31 16.88
C ASN A 123 -4.30 10.89 18.30
N GLU A 124 -3.48 11.94 18.54
CA GLU A 124 -3.44 12.65 19.83
C GLU A 124 -4.67 13.53 20.08
N ILE A 125 -5.20 14.20 19.03
CA ILE A 125 -6.26 15.19 19.20
C ILE A 125 -7.66 14.67 18.91
N CYS A 126 -7.79 13.57 18.16
CA CYS A 126 -9.10 12.96 17.90
C CYS A 126 -9.55 12.15 19.12
N PRO A 127 -10.76 12.37 19.66
CA PRO A 127 -11.25 11.69 20.86
C PRO A 127 -11.25 10.17 20.76
N PHE A 128 -11.41 9.64 19.55
CA PHE A 128 -11.45 8.20 19.25
C PHE A 128 -10.14 7.66 18.65
N GLY A 129 -9.08 8.48 18.65
CA GLY A 129 -7.85 8.19 17.94
C GLY A 129 -7.98 8.33 16.43
N PHE A 130 -6.89 8.05 15.71
CA PHE A 130 -6.84 8.10 14.24
C PHE A 130 -5.87 7.04 13.71
N ARG A 131 -6.31 6.29 12.72
CA ARG A 131 -5.52 5.31 11.99
C ARG A 131 -5.78 5.48 10.49
N HIS A 132 -4.74 5.60 9.67
CA HIS A 132 -4.90 5.82 8.22
C HIS A 132 -5.67 4.69 7.53
N TYR A 133 -5.46 3.44 7.91
CA TYR A 133 -6.15 2.29 7.32
C TYR A 133 -7.66 2.26 7.65
N GLU A 134 -8.05 2.66 8.87
CA GLU A 134 -9.46 2.83 9.25
C GLU A 134 -10.08 4.03 8.50
N GLN A 135 -9.32 5.10 8.37
CA GLN A 135 -9.73 6.26 7.58
C GLN A 135 -9.84 5.92 6.09
N SER A 136 -8.99 5.02 5.54
CA SER A 136 -9.14 4.54 4.16
C SER A 136 -10.50 3.85 3.97
N ILE A 137 -10.92 3.01 4.90
CA ILE A 137 -12.27 2.41 4.89
C ILE A 137 -13.35 3.48 4.99
N ARG A 138 -13.22 4.41 5.91
CA ARG A 138 -14.19 5.52 6.04
C ARG A 138 -14.31 6.35 4.75
N VAL A 139 -13.19 6.57 4.07
CA VAL A 139 -13.17 7.27 2.76
C VAL A 139 -14.00 6.50 1.74
N VAL A 140 -13.75 5.20 1.57
CA VAL A 140 -14.39 4.41 0.52
C VAL A 140 -15.83 4.03 0.85
N GLU A 141 -16.21 3.95 2.12
CA GLU A 141 -17.57 3.60 2.55
C GLU A 141 -18.50 4.81 2.70
N PHE A 142 -17.96 5.96 3.14
CA PHE A 142 -18.81 7.07 3.56
C PHE A 142 -18.47 8.41 2.90
N LEU A 143 -17.18 8.75 2.69
CA LEU A 143 -16.83 10.13 2.33
C LEU A 143 -16.85 10.40 0.83
N GLU A 144 -16.60 9.40 0.01
CA GLU A 144 -16.63 9.56 -1.45
C GLU A 144 -18.09 9.64 -1.97
N LYS A 145 -18.24 10.16 -3.20
CA LYS A 145 -19.52 10.31 -3.88
C LYS A 145 -20.59 11.02 -3.02
N ASP A 146 -20.18 12.13 -2.41
CA ASP A 146 -21.06 12.99 -1.62
C ASP A 146 -21.81 12.24 -0.50
N GLY A 147 -21.06 11.41 0.23
CA GLY A 147 -21.55 10.68 1.38
C GLY A 147 -22.09 9.27 1.09
N LYS A 148 -22.07 8.82 -0.18
CA LYS A 148 -22.61 7.51 -0.58
C LYS A 148 -21.57 6.40 -0.58
N GLY A 149 -20.29 6.74 -0.54
CA GLY A 149 -19.19 5.79 -0.65
C GLY A 149 -19.03 5.19 -2.06
N LEU A 150 -18.03 4.34 -2.20
CA LEU A 150 -17.70 3.68 -3.47
C LEU A 150 -18.42 2.34 -3.66
N ASN A 151 -19.02 1.79 -2.63
CA ASN A 151 -19.66 0.47 -2.63
C ASN A 151 -18.73 -0.62 -3.17
N LEU A 152 -17.54 -0.74 -2.57
CA LEU A 152 -16.52 -1.74 -2.93
C LEU A 152 -16.90 -3.13 -2.39
N THR A 153 -16.33 -4.17 -2.99
CA THR A 153 -16.45 -5.54 -2.51
C THR A 153 -15.83 -5.72 -1.12
N LYS A 154 -16.27 -6.74 -0.41
CA LYS A 154 -15.76 -7.05 0.93
C LYS A 154 -14.29 -7.41 0.90
N GLU A 155 -13.83 -8.12 -0.14
CA GLU A 155 -12.43 -8.51 -0.33
C GLU A 155 -11.52 -7.29 -0.48
N VAL A 156 -11.92 -6.30 -1.27
CA VAL A 156 -11.14 -5.06 -1.44
C VAL A 156 -11.08 -4.29 -0.13
N ARG A 157 -12.20 -4.16 0.59
CA ARG A 157 -12.23 -3.47 1.89
C ARG A 157 -11.41 -4.19 2.95
N ASP A 158 -11.49 -5.52 3.00
CA ASP A 158 -10.66 -6.35 3.89
C ASP A 158 -9.17 -6.16 3.61
N GLY A 159 -8.77 -6.20 2.34
CA GLY A 159 -7.38 -5.94 1.93
C GLY A 159 -6.91 -4.54 2.34
N ILE A 160 -7.76 -3.51 2.13
CA ILE A 160 -7.44 -2.12 2.50
C ILE A 160 -7.22 -1.99 4.02
N VAL A 161 -8.11 -2.50 4.87
CA VAL A 161 -7.98 -2.33 6.32
C VAL A 161 -6.86 -3.17 6.93
N ASN A 162 -6.53 -4.28 6.30
CA ASN A 162 -5.56 -5.26 6.80
C ASN A 162 -4.17 -5.19 6.13
N HIS A 163 -3.88 -4.18 5.29
CA HIS A 163 -2.57 -4.07 4.64
C HIS A 163 -1.41 -3.81 5.62
N ARG A 164 -1.70 -3.27 6.79
CA ARG A 164 -0.72 -2.99 7.86
C ARG A 164 0.04 -4.25 8.31
N THR A 165 1.22 -4.06 8.91
CA THR A 165 2.08 -5.17 9.37
C THR A 165 1.38 -6.17 10.29
N SER A 166 0.53 -5.69 11.20
CA SER A 166 -0.25 -6.52 12.14
C SER A 166 -1.63 -6.95 11.60
N GLY A 167 -1.93 -6.64 10.34
CA GLY A 167 -3.19 -7.02 9.73
C GLY A 167 -3.16 -8.46 9.19
N HIS A 168 -4.33 -9.04 9.06
CA HIS A 168 -4.52 -10.41 8.58
C HIS A 168 -5.55 -10.41 7.44
N PRO A 169 -5.15 -10.05 6.22
CA PRO A 169 -6.06 -10.11 5.07
C PRO A 169 -6.57 -11.52 4.84
N SER A 170 -7.84 -11.64 4.50
CA SER A 170 -8.50 -12.94 4.27
C SER A 170 -8.13 -13.57 2.93
N THR A 171 -7.73 -12.77 1.93
CA THR A 171 -7.35 -13.24 0.60
C THR A 171 -5.85 -13.27 0.41
N MET A 172 -5.38 -14.11 -0.51
CA MET A 172 -3.97 -14.15 -0.89
C MET A 172 -3.52 -12.82 -1.50
N GLU A 173 -4.37 -12.19 -2.28
CA GLU A 173 -4.14 -10.89 -2.91
C GLU A 173 -3.95 -9.78 -1.86
N GLY A 174 -4.75 -9.78 -0.81
CA GLY A 174 -4.58 -8.88 0.33
C GLY A 174 -3.26 -9.10 1.06
N LYS A 175 -2.85 -10.37 1.25
CA LYS A 175 -1.54 -10.72 1.84
C LYS A 175 -0.38 -10.27 0.95
N ILE A 176 -0.52 -10.37 -0.38
CA ILE A 176 0.47 -9.82 -1.33
C ILE A 176 0.63 -8.32 -1.09
N ILE A 177 -0.45 -7.55 -1.00
CA ILE A 177 -0.34 -6.10 -0.82
C ILE A 177 0.31 -5.74 0.51
N ARG A 178 0.03 -6.47 1.59
CA ARG A 178 0.72 -6.29 2.88
C ARG A 178 2.25 -6.45 2.80
N ILE A 179 2.74 -7.35 1.95
CA ILE A 179 4.18 -7.56 1.71
C ILE A 179 4.71 -6.54 0.72
N SER A 180 4.00 -6.28 -0.38
CA SER A 180 4.40 -5.36 -1.45
C SER A 180 4.56 -3.93 -0.93
N ASP A 181 3.68 -3.48 -0.02
CA ASP A 181 3.78 -2.18 0.63
C ASP A 181 5.10 -2.05 1.41
N LYS A 182 5.48 -3.10 2.16
CA LYS A 182 6.76 -3.11 2.89
C LYS A 182 7.97 -3.10 1.96
N ILE A 183 7.93 -3.89 0.89
CA ILE A 183 9.01 -3.94 -0.11
C ILE A 183 9.18 -2.57 -0.77
N ALA A 184 8.08 -1.96 -1.20
CA ALA A 184 8.09 -0.63 -1.79
C ALA A 184 8.63 0.42 -0.80
N TYR A 185 8.06 0.48 0.40
CA TYR A 185 8.40 1.43 1.43
C TYR A 185 9.90 1.44 1.77
N ILE A 186 10.50 0.28 2.07
CA ILE A 186 11.93 0.19 2.44
C ILE A 186 12.82 0.69 1.30
N ASN A 187 12.55 0.27 0.07
CA ASN A 187 13.35 0.67 -1.07
C ASN A 187 13.20 2.16 -1.40
N HIS A 188 12.01 2.71 -1.22
CA HIS A 188 11.73 4.13 -1.43
C HIS A 188 12.45 4.99 -0.41
N ASP A 189 12.42 4.61 0.86
CA ASP A 189 13.03 5.38 1.93
C ASP A 189 14.56 5.40 1.82
N ILE A 190 15.17 4.28 1.39
CA ILE A 190 16.60 4.22 1.10
C ILE A 190 16.94 5.18 -0.06
N ASP A 191 16.23 5.07 -1.18
CA ASP A 191 16.46 5.89 -2.37
C ASP A 191 16.28 7.39 -2.07
N ASP A 192 15.24 7.75 -1.32
CA ASP A 192 14.97 9.11 -0.92
C ASP A 192 16.00 9.64 0.10
N ALA A 193 16.51 8.79 1.02
CA ALA A 193 17.55 9.13 1.98
C ALA A 193 18.91 9.37 1.29
N ILE A 194 19.27 8.55 0.31
CA ILE A 194 20.48 8.71 -0.51
C ILE A 194 20.37 9.99 -1.33
N ARG A 195 19.24 10.23 -1.97
CA ARG A 195 18.99 11.44 -2.77
C ARG A 195 19.02 12.71 -1.92
N GLY A 196 18.52 12.60 -0.68
CA GLY A 196 18.58 13.69 0.31
C GLY A 196 19.94 13.89 0.97
N GLY A 197 20.96 13.08 0.60
CA GLY A 197 22.32 13.18 1.18
C GLY A 197 22.39 12.78 2.67
N ILE A 198 21.40 12.03 3.16
CA ILE A 198 21.36 11.54 4.54
C ILE A 198 22.13 10.21 4.68
N LEU A 199 22.10 9.39 3.63
CA LEU A 199 22.80 8.12 3.49
C LEU A 199 23.54 8.05 2.16
N SER A 200 24.50 7.13 2.07
CA SER A 200 25.03 6.59 0.83
C SER A 200 24.75 5.08 0.75
N GLU A 201 24.89 4.45 -0.42
CA GLU A 201 24.75 2.99 -0.54
C GLU A 201 25.76 2.25 0.36
N ASP A 202 26.95 2.81 0.58
CA ASP A 202 28.02 2.24 1.43
C ASP A 202 27.70 2.29 2.92
N ASP A 203 26.73 3.10 3.35
CA ASP A 203 26.29 3.15 4.76
C ASP A 203 25.35 2.00 5.12
N LEU A 204 24.81 1.30 4.12
CA LEU A 204 23.94 0.14 4.36
C LEU A 204 24.75 -1.03 4.92
N PRO A 205 24.24 -1.75 5.95
CA PRO A 205 24.96 -2.87 6.55
C PRO A 205 25.31 -3.94 5.52
N GLY A 206 26.61 -4.23 5.33
CA GLY A 206 27.12 -5.14 4.31
C GLY A 206 26.57 -6.57 4.41
N GLU A 207 26.27 -7.04 5.62
CA GLU A 207 25.62 -8.32 5.86
C GLU A 207 24.19 -8.38 5.28
N LEU A 208 23.46 -7.26 5.30
CA LEU A 208 22.10 -7.18 4.75
C LEU A 208 22.11 -6.99 3.24
N THR A 209 23.05 -6.18 2.73
CA THR A 209 23.20 -5.99 1.28
C THR A 209 23.75 -7.24 0.58
N ALA A 210 24.53 -8.07 1.25
CA ALA A 210 24.97 -9.37 0.75
C ALA A 210 23.77 -10.33 0.48
N ILE A 211 22.69 -10.24 1.27
CA ILE A 211 21.48 -11.05 1.10
C ILE A 211 20.54 -10.38 0.09
N LEU A 212 20.29 -9.09 0.25
CA LEU A 212 19.23 -8.38 -0.49
C LEU A 212 19.71 -7.79 -1.83
N GLY A 213 21.01 -7.52 -1.98
CA GLY A 213 21.60 -6.81 -3.12
C GLY A 213 22.08 -5.40 -2.78
N ASN A 214 23.01 -4.90 -3.59
CA ASN A 214 23.72 -3.63 -3.36
C ASN A 214 23.05 -2.42 -4.06
N SER A 215 21.95 -2.62 -4.74
CA SER A 215 21.20 -1.57 -5.43
C SER A 215 19.70 -1.74 -5.25
N THR A 216 18.94 -0.66 -5.42
CA THR A 216 17.46 -0.72 -5.40
C THR A 216 16.92 -1.78 -6.36
N LYS A 217 17.51 -1.90 -7.57
CA LYS A 217 17.13 -2.90 -8.56
C LYS A 217 17.35 -4.33 -8.04
N GLU A 218 18.52 -4.61 -7.48
CA GLU A 218 18.85 -5.93 -6.93
C GLU A 218 17.97 -6.27 -5.74
N ARG A 219 17.81 -5.34 -4.79
CA ARG A 219 16.94 -5.52 -3.62
C ARG A 219 15.50 -5.85 -4.00
N LEU A 220 14.89 -5.08 -4.93
CA LEU A 220 13.54 -5.35 -5.42
C LEU A 220 13.46 -6.72 -6.08
N ASN A 221 14.43 -7.09 -6.92
CA ASN A 221 14.47 -8.37 -7.60
C ASN A 221 14.56 -9.52 -6.61
N THR A 222 15.47 -9.46 -5.64
CA THR A 222 15.64 -10.48 -4.60
C THR A 222 14.35 -10.66 -3.79
N LEU A 223 13.77 -9.57 -3.29
CA LEU A 223 12.55 -9.62 -2.46
C LEU A 223 11.35 -10.19 -3.22
N ILE A 224 11.14 -9.77 -4.48
CA ILE A 224 10.02 -10.27 -5.29
C ILE A 224 10.20 -11.76 -5.63
N HIS A 225 11.41 -12.16 -6.04
CA HIS A 225 11.69 -13.58 -6.36
C HIS A 225 11.54 -14.47 -5.13
N ASP A 226 12.05 -14.03 -3.98
CA ASP A 226 11.93 -14.80 -2.73
C ASP A 226 10.46 -15.02 -2.36
N VAL A 227 9.64 -13.97 -2.36
CA VAL A 227 8.19 -14.09 -2.08
C VAL A 227 7.51 -15.05 -3.07
N ILE A 228 7.83 -14.98 -4.36
CA ILE A 228 7.24 -15.86 -5.37
C ILE A 228 7.65 -17.31 -5.10
N ASN A 229 8.94 -17.56 -4.92
CA ASN A 229 9.48 -18.93 -4.74
C ASN A 229 8.94 -19.57 -3.46
N GLU A 230 8.91 -18.81 -2.35
CA GLU A 230 8.43 -19.33 -1.08
C GLU A 230 6.92 -19.51 -1.01
N SER A 231 6.15 -18.79 -1.84
CA SER A 231 4.69 -18.87 -1.86
C SER A 231 4.11 -19.78 -2.95
N MET A 232 4.93 -20.25 -3.89
CA MET A 232 4.47 -21.04 -5.03
C MET A 232 3.72 -22.28 -4.55
N ASP A 233 2.50 -22.46 -5.05
CA ASP A 233 1.59 -23.58 -4.75
C ASP A 233 1.29 -23.79 -3.25
N LYS A 234 1.49 -22.76 -2.42
CA LYS A 234 1.15 -22.76 -0.98
C LYS A 234 -0.09 -21.91 -0.69
N PRO A 235 -0.84 -22.21 0.40
CA PRO A 235 -2.04 -21.46 0.79
C PRO A 235 -1.72 -20.19 1.58
N ASP A 236 -0.49 -19.67 1.50
CA ASP A 236 -0.06 -18.45 2.17
C ASP A 236 1.00 -17.71 1.36
N ILE A 237 1.17 -16.42 1.67
CA ILE A 237 2.23 -15.57 1.11
C ILE A 237 3.37 -15.52 2.12
N LEU A 238 4.50 -16.08 1.72
CA LEU A 238 5.65 -16.35 2.56
C LEU A 238 6.91 -15.64 2.03
N MET A 239 7.89 -15.56 2.88
CA MET A 239 9.25 -15.11 2.59
C MET A 239 10.21 -16.03 3.35
N SER A 240 11.38 -16.33 2.79
CA SER A 240 12.41 -17.12 3.47
C SER A 240 12.88 -16.41 4.75
N ASP A 241 13.37 -17.18 5.71
CA ASP A 241 13.81 -16.64 7.00
C ASP A 241 14.95 -15.63 6.82
N ASP A 242 15.92 -15.92 5.95
CA ASP A 242 17.09 -15.07 5.71
C ASP A 242 16.69 -13.73 5.07
N VAL A 243 15.86 -13.76 4.03
CA VAL A 243 15.40 -12.55 3.34
C VAL A 243 14.44 -11.76 4.22
N GLY A 244 13.57 -12.43 4.96
CA GLY A 244 12.66 -11.81 5.92
C GLY A 244 13.40 -11.14 7.08
N TYR A 245 14.45 -11.79 7.61
CA TYR A 245 15.34 -11.20 8.59
C TYR A 245 16.07 -9.97 8.04
N ALA A 246 16.69 -10.11 6.88
CA ALA A 246 17.43 -9.01 6.25
C ALA A 246 16.53 -7.80 5.95
N MET A 247 15.33 -8.02 5.43
CA MET A 247 14.35 -6.95 5.20
C MET A 247 13.93 -6.24 6.50
N THR A 248 13.67 -7.01 7.56
CA THR A 248 13.25 -6.45 8.86
C THR A 248 14.40 -5.67 9.52
N SER A 249 15.62 -6.19 9.45
CA SER A 249 16.81 -5.54 9.98
C SER A 249 17.18 -4.27 9.21
N LEU A 250 17.02 -4.27 7.88
CA LEU A 250 17.21 -3.08 7.04
C LEU A 250 16.18 -1.99 7.39
N ARG A 251 14.94 -2.35 7.63
CA ARG A 251 13.91 -1.41 8.11
C ARG A 251 14.29 -0.82 9.48
N GLN A 252 14.81 -1.63 10.40
CA GLN A 252 15.26 -1.14 11.70
C GLN A 252 16.45 -0.17 11.55
N PHE A 253 17.42 -0.52 10.70
CA PHE A 253 18.52 0.38 10.36
C PHE A 253 18.03 1.73 9.83
N MET A 254 17.07 1.73 8.90
CA MET A 254 16.46 2.96 8.39
C MET A 254 15.75 3.76 9.48
N PHE A 255 15.10 3.08 10.41
CA PHE A 255 14.48 3.74 11.56
C PHE A 255 15.50 4.48 12.41
N ASP A 256 16.59 3.83 12.74
CA ASP A 256 17.63 4.36 13.62
C ASP A 256 18.48 5.44 12.95
N SER A 257 18.77 5.30 11.66
CA SER A 257 19.69 6.19 10.93
C SER A 257 18.99 7.38 10.26
N VAL A 258 17.78 7.20 9.75
CA VAL A 258 17.07 8.20 8.92
C VAL A 258 15.97 8.91 9.72
N TYR A 259 15.03 8.14 10.30
CA TYR A 259 13.86 8.76 10.95
C TYR A 259 14.15 9.42 12.30
N THR A 260 15.28 9.07 12.94
CA THR A 260 15.73 9.75 14.15
C THR A 260 16.65 10.94 13.88
N ASN A 261 17.02 11.18 12.61
CA ASN A 261 17.90 12.27 12.21
C ASN A 261 17.31 13.65 12.59
N PRO A 262 18.08 14.56 13.20
CA PRO A 262 17.62 15.89 13.63
C PRO A 262 17.01 16.73 12.48
N MET A 263 17.51 16.61 11.26
CA MET A 263 16.96 17.32 10.10
C MET A 263 15.54 16.86 9.77
N ALA A 264 15.29 15.56 9.73
CA ALA A 264 13.95 15.00 9.50
C ALA A 264 13.00 15.39 10.66
N LYS A 265 13.46 15.36 11.91
CA LYS A 265 12.67 15.76 13.08
C LYS A 265 12.29 17.22 13.13
N SER A 266 13.14 18.14 12.65
CA SER A 266 12.83 19.57 12.67
C SER A 266 11.60 19.90 11.83
N GLU A 267 11.47 19.29 10.65
CA GLU A 267 10.32 19.47 9.77
C GLU A 267 9.04 18.81 10.35
N GLU A 268 9.17 17.68 11.02
CA GLU A 268 8.04 17.06 11.72
C GLU A 268 7.47 17.95 12.83
N VAL A 269 8.33 18.64 13.58
CA VAL A 269 7.90 19.58 14.65
C VAL A 269 7.10 20.75 14.05
N LYS A 270 7.55 21.31 12.92
CA LYS A 270 6.83 22.37 12.21
C LYS A 270 5.48 21.88 11.70
N ALA A 271 5.44 20.70 11.06
CA ALA A 271 4.22 20.08 10.57
C ALA A 271 3.21 19.81 11.71
N ARG A 272 3.69 19.30 12.84
CA ARG A 272 2.89 19.05 14.06
C ARG A 272 2.25 20.34 14.58
N LYS A 273 3.03 21.42 14.70
CA LYS A 273 2.53 22.72 15.15
C LYS A 273 1.46 23.25 14.18
N MET A 274 1.75 23.22 12.89
CA MET A 274 0.81 23.70 11.87
C MET A 274 -0.50 22.93 11.86
N LEU A 275 -0.48 21.60 12.01
CA LEU A 275 -1.70 20.79 12.07
C LEU A 275 -2.53 21.09 13.31
N LYS A 276 -1.90 21.18 14.50
CA LYS A 276 -2.61 21.52 15.76
C LYS A 276 -3.28 22.89 15.66
N GLU A 277 -2.59 23.89 15.12
CA GLU A 277 -3.16 25.23 14.95
C GLU A 277 -4.31 25.27 13.94
N LYS A 278 -4.19 24.58 12.80
CA LYS A 278 -5.26 24.56 11.78
C LYS A 278 -6.50 23.81 12.25
N ILE A 279 -6.33 22.68 12.93
CA ILE A 279 -7.47 21.90 13.44
C ILE A 279 -8.13 22.62 14.61
N GLY A 280 -7.36 23.23 15.52
CA GLY A 280 -7.90 24.05 16.61
C GLY A 280 -8.77 25.21 16.11
N ARG A 281 -8.43 25.82 14.99
CA ARG A 281 -9.25 26.89 14.36
C ARG A 281 -10.51 26.36 13.65
N ALA A 282 -10.57 25.10 13.30
CA ALA A 282 -11.74 24.51 12.65
C ALA A 282 -12.84 24.10 13.65
N HIS A 283 -12.54 24.14 14.93
CA HIS A 283 -13.49 23.84 16.03
C HIS A 283 -14.01 25.11 16.74
N VAL A 284 -13.69 26.30 16.24
CA VAL A 284 -14.24 27.58 16.66
C VAL A 284 -15.14 28.13 15.56
#